data_ce8c10d58c8c0c4dde73054333a377d0
#
_entry.id   ce8c10d58c8c0c4dde73054333a377d0
#
_cell.length_a   1.000
_cell.length_b   1.000
_cell.length_c   1.000
_cell.angle_alpha   90.00
_cell.angle_beta   90.00
_cell.angle_gamma   90.00
#
_symmetry.space_group_name_H-M   'P 1'
#
loop_
_entity.id
_entity.type
_entity.pdbx_description
1 polymer ?
#
loop_
_entity_poly.entity_id
_entity_poly.type
_entity_poly.pdbx_seq_one_letter_code
_entity_poly.pdbx_strand_id
1 'polypeptide(L)'
;MKKTKTVLILAAVTGVLFLGGCGSEKTKIYEQAGKDLSQGSYKYALEEYQSSIQNGVKLAQSYRGAGIASLRLGKYEDAVNSFTEALNCDKVSKSLCKDILSYRATAELKSGKYEDAMADCQTLGEDFSMDAGSYFLTGKVALAMDSYEEAASNFKQAYGEDSTYDMAIEIYEAYLDKDMEADGTRYLEAALSSEAKDAQDHCDRGRVYYYMEDYSNAKKELLEATKKDNTEALLLLGMVYLAQDDVENAQAMYKQYISAVGDSAKGYNGLALCDIRSGDYDSALDNITKGLPTAATDEMQSLLFNEIVAYEKKLDFATALTKVQEYIEMFPEDSAAKKERAFLKTRTSSEG
;
A
#
# COMPACT_ATOMS: atom_id res chain seq x y z
N MET A 1 18.93 -51.25 2.65
CA MET A 1 17.54 -50.98 2.34
C MET A 1 16.83 -50.48 3.61
N LYS A 2 16.65 -49.18 3.75
CA LYS A 2 15.78 -48.58 4.79
C LYS A 2 14.74 -47.73 4.03
N LYS A 3 13.49 -48.15 4.15
CA LYS A 3 12.32 -47.47 3.55
C LYS A 3 11.97 -46.26 4.40
N THR A 4 12.09 -45.06 3.86
CA THR A 4 11.54 -43.82 4.41
C THR A 4 10.04 -43.81 4.17
N LYS A 5 9.24 -43.71 5.22
CA LYS A 5 7.80 -43.56 5.16
C LYS A 5 7.47 -42.07 5.03
N THR A 6 6.91 -41.69 3.89
CA THR A 6 6.27 -40.40 3.68
C THR A 6 4.96 -40.37 4.48
N VAL A 7 4.84 -39.46 5.43
CA VAL A 7 3.61 -39.23 6.18
C VAL A 7 2.83 -38.14 5.43
N LEU A 8 1.78 -38.54 4.73
CA LEU A 8 0.75 -37.63 4.22
C LEU A 8 -0.14 -37.22 5.41
N ILE A 9 -0.07 -35.95 5.80
CA ILE A 9 -1.04 -35.38 6.74
C ILE A 9 -2.28 -34.97 5.91
N LEU A 10 -3.27 -35.83 5.94
CA LEU A 10 -4.62 -35.53 5.44
C LEU A 10 -5.32 -34.74 6.54
N ALA A 11 -5.50 -33.42 6.36
CA ALA A 11 -6.35 -32.63 7.23
C ALA A 11 -7.81 -32.97 6.96
N ALA A 12 -8.36 -33.85 7.77
CA ALA A 12 -9.79 -34.13 7.81
C ALA A 12 -10.51 -32.93 8.47
N VAL A 13 -11.23 -32.13 7.68
CA VAL A 13 -12.19 -31.17 8.19
C VAL A 13 -13.39 -31.95 8.74
N THR A 14 -13.36 -32.23 10.04
CA THR A 14 -14.51 -32.74 10.77
C THR A 14 -15.50 -31.60 10.98
N GLY A 15 -16.58 -31.60 10.20
CA GLY A 15 -17.73 -30.74 10.43
C GLY A 15 -18.38 -31.07 11.78
N VAL A 16 -18.20 -30.22 12.74
CA VAL A 16 -18.95 -30.24 14.00
C VAL A 16 -20.19 -29.39 13.82
N LEU A 17 -21.32 -30.03 13.64
CA LEU A 17 -22.66 -29.40 13.73
C LEU A 17 -22.93 -29.03 15.18
N PHE A 18 -22.70 -27.78 15.58
CA PHE A 18 -23.22 -27.23 16.81
C PHE A 18 -24.53 -26.47 16.51
N LEU A 19 -25.66 -27.11 16.78
CA LEU A 19 -26.96 -26.48 16.85
C LEU A 19 -27.14 -25.90 18.26
N GLY A 20 -26.99 -24.58 18.38
CA GLY A 20 -27.31 -23.84 19.62
C GLY A 20 -26.31 -22.76 19.95
N GLY A 21 -26.51 -21.54 19.44
CA GLY A 21 -25.65 -20.37 19.73
C GLY A 21 -25.23 -19.59 18.49
N CYS A 22 -25.88 -19.80 17.37
CA CYS A 22 -25.41 -19.45 16.03
C CYS A 22 -25.27 -17.92 15.72
N GLY A 23 -25.90 -17.02 16.50
CA GLY A 23 -25.87 -15.57 16.21
C GLY A 23 -24.58 -14.89 16.66
N SER A 24 -24.04 -15.27 17.83
CA SER A 24 -22.85 -14.62 18.40
C SER A 24 -21.54 -15.07 17.74
N GLU A 25 -21.47 -16.30 17.27
CA GLU A 25 -20.24 -16.85 16.66
C GLU A 25 -20.06 -16.33 15.22
N LYS A 26 -21.14 -16.27 14.45
CA LYS A 26 -21.13 -15.69 13.10
C LYS A 26 -20.78 -14.19 13.11
N THR A 27 -21.26 -13.44 14.10
CA THR A 27 -20.92 -12.02 14.27
C THR A 27 -19.46 -11.84 14.65
N LYS A 28 -18.89 -12.74 15.43
CA LYS A 28 -17.45 -12.72 15.81
C LYS A 28 -16.52 -12.87 14.60
N ILE A 29 -16.88 -13.72 13.62
CA ILE A 29 -16.10 -13.86 12.36
C ILE A 29 -16.07 -12.52 11.63
N TYR A 30 -17.21 -11.84 11.48
CA TYR A 30 -17.27 -10.51 10.86
C TYR A 30 -16.43 -9.47 11.63
N GLU A 31 -16.49 -9.49 12.96
CA GLU A 31 -15.70 -8.57 13.80
C GLU A 31 -14.20 -8.86 13.69
N GLN A 32 -13.82 -10.14 13.60
CA GLN A 32 -12.42 -10.53 13.38
C GLN A 32 -11.94 -10.09 12.01
N ALA A 33 -12.73 -10.31 10.95
CA ALA A 33 -12.44 -9.82 9.61
C ALA A 33 -12.14 -8.31 9.58
N GLY A 34 -12.91 -7.51 10.36
CA GLY A 34 -12.68 -6.08 10.51
C GLY A 34 -11.35 -5.74 11.20
N LYS A 35 -10.95 -6.52 12.19
CA LYS A 35 -9.64 -6.37 12.85
C LYS A 35 -8.51 -6.72 11.91
N ASP A 36 -8.60 -7.86 11.23
CA ASP A 36 -7.56 -8.31 10.30
C ASP A 36 -7.41 -7.35 9.14
N LEU A 37 -8.52 -6.78 8.63
CA LEU A 37 -8.49 -5.72 7.64
C LEU A 37 -7.73 -4.49 8.15
N SER A 38 -8.03 -4.05 9.38
CA SER A 38 -7.38 -2.88 9.97
C SER A 38 -5.90 -3.08 10.31
N GLN A 39 -5.49 -4.33 10.51
CA GLN A 39 -4.11 -4.73 10.78
C GLN A 39 -3.31 -5.05 9.50
N GLY A 40 -3.92 -4.91 8.31
CA GLY A 40 -3.27 -5.23 7.05
C GLY A 40 -3.20 -6.72 6.72
N SER A 41 -3.86 -7.58 7.52
CA SER A 41 -3.93 -9.03 7.29
C SER A 41 -4.98 -9.38 6.21
N TYR A 42 -4.83 -8.79 5.03
CA TYR A 42 -5.88 -8.76 3.99
C TYR A 42 -6.33 -10.13 3.51
N LYS A 43 -5.44 -11.11 3.47
CA LYS A 43 -5.80 -12.49 3.07
C LYS A 43 -6.76 -13.13 4.08
N TYR A 44 -6.46 -13.03 5.37
CA TYR A 44 -7.33 -13.54 6.43
C TYR A 44 -8.65 -12.76 6.48
N ALA A 45 -8.58 -11.43 6.40
CA ALA A 45 -9.78 -10.61 6.33
C ALA A 45 -10.70 -11.02 5.17
N LEU A 46 -10.15 -11.30 3.98
CA LEU A 46 -10.93 -11.75 2.83
C LEU A 46 -11.62 -13.09 3.09
N GLU A 47 -10.90 -14.09 3.61
CA GLU A 47 -11.46 -15.40 3.95
C GLU A 47 -12.60 -15.30 4.97
N GLU A 48 -12.43 -14.48 5.99
CA GLU A 48 -13.43 -14.28 7.04
C GLU A 48 -14.65 -13.47 6.57
N TYR A 49 -14.45 -12.44 5.71
CA TYR A 49 -15.58 -11.76 5.09
C TYR A 49 -16.35 -12.68 4.14
N GLN A 50 -15.68 -13.54 3.36
CA GLN A 50 -16.34 -14.56 2.54
C GLN A 50 -17.16 -15.53 3.40
N SER A 51 -16.63 -15.96 4.55
CA SER A 51 -17.39 -16.76 5.51
C SER A 51 -18.61 -16.00 6.05
N SER A 52 -18.47 -14.70 6.33
CA SER A 52 -19.56 -13.85 6.80
C SER A 52 -20.66 -13.72 5.73
N ILE A 53 -20.29 -13.57 4.46
CA ILE A 53 -21.20 -13.54 3.31
C ILE A 53 -21.99 -14.85 3.21
N GLN A 54 -21.30 -16.00 3.25
CA GLN A 54 -21.94 -17.32 3.22
C GLN A 54 -22.92 -17.53 4.36
N ASN A 55 -22.68 -16.93 5.50
CA ASN A 55 -23.53 -16.99 6.67
C ASN A 55 -24.62 -15.90 6.72
N GLY A 56 -24.70 -15.03 5.73
CA GLY A 56 -25.68 -13.95 5.65
C GLY A 56 -25.51 -12.84 6.69
N VAL A 57 -24.28 -12.64 7.22
CA VAL A 57 -24.00 -11.65 8.25
C VAL A 57 -23.67 -10.31 7.61
N LYS A 58 -24.47 -9.27 7.89
CA LYS A 58 -24.23 -7.88 7.43
C LYS A 58 -23.77 -7.82 5.97
N LEU A 59 -24.55 -8.41 5.06
CA LEU A 59 -24.15 -8.71 3.67
C LEU A 59 -23.46 -7.53 2.98
N ALA A 60 -24.08 -6.35 2.95
CA ALA A 60 -23.48 -5.19 2.28
C ALA A 60 -22.11 -4.82 2.86
N GLN A 61 -21.98 -4.81 4.20
CA GLN A 61 -20.73 -4.50 4.87
C GLN A 61 -19.69 -5.62 4.68
N SER A 62 -20.12 -6.88 4.64
CA SER A 62 -19.22 -8.02 4.41
C SER A 62 -18.70 -8.05 2.98
N TYR A 63 -19.56 -7.80 1.99
CA TYR A 63 -19.12 -7.60 0.60
C TYR A 63 -18.18 -6.40 0.45
N ARG A 64 -18.50 -5.26 1.08
CA ARG A 64 -17.60 -4.11 1.11
C ARG A 64 -16.24 -4.45 1.71
N GLY A 65 -16.20 -5.16 2.84
CA GLY A 65 -14.96 -5.57 3.50
C GLY A 65 -14.14 -6.53 2.63
N ALA A 66 -14.80 -7.51 2.00
CA ALA A 66 -14.18 -8.42 1.03
C ALA A 66 -13.62 -7.67 -0.18
N GLY A 67 -14.36 -6.67 -0.69
CA GLY A 67 -13.92 -5.80 -1.78
C GLY A 67 -12.66 -5.00 -1.41
N ILE A 68 -12.62 -4.40 -0.20
CA ILE A 68 -11.44 -3.68 0.27
C ILE A 68 -10.25 -4.63 0.44
N ALA A 69 -10.43 -5.80 1.04
CA ALA A 69 -9.36 -6.78 1.18
C ALA A 69 -8.84 -7.24 -0.20
N SER A 70 -9.73 -7.49 -1.16
CA SER A 70 -9.37 -7.84 -2.54
C SER A 70 -8.61 -6.72 -3.24
N LEU A 71 -9.04 -5.44 -3.07
CA LEU A 71 -8.37 -4.26 -3.61
C LEU A 71 -6.93 -4.15 -3.08
N ARG A 72 -6.75 -4.36 -1.77
CA ARG A 72 -5.44 -4.32 -1.11
C ARG A 72 -4.52 -5.48 -1.51
N LEU A 73 -5.10 -6.62 -1.92
CA LEU A 73 -4.38 -7.76 -2.48
C LEU A 73 -4.10 -7.63 -3.99
N GLY A 74 -4.46 -6.50 -4.62
CA GLY A 74 -4.34 -6.31 -6.06
C GLY A 74 -5.35 -7.09 -6.92
N LYS A 75 -6.32 -7.76 -6.29
CA LYS A 75 -7.37 -8.54 -6.97
C LYS A 75 -8.51 -7.62 -7.42
N TYR A 76 -8.22 -6.73 -8.36
CA TYR A 76 -9.10 -5.62 -8.72
C TYR A 76 -10.45 -6.06 -9.25
N GLU A 77 -10.51 -7.09 -10.11
CA GLU A 77 -11.77 -7.66 -10.62
C GLU A 77 -12.64 -8.24 -9.49
N ASP A 78 -12.04 -8.98 -8.55
CA ASP A 78 -12.76 -9.54 -7.40
C ASP A 78 -13.28 -8.40 -6.50
N ALA A 79 -12.52 -7.30 -6.39
CA ALA A 79 -12.93 -6.11 -5.65
C ALA A 79 -14.15 -5.45 -6.30
N VAL A 80 -14.12 -5.21 -7.62
CA VAL A 80 -15.26 -4.65 -8.37
C VAL A 80 -16.50 -5.51 -8.20
N ASN A 81 -16.36 -6.84 -8.34
CA ASN A 81 -17.49 -7.77 -8.15
C ASN A 81 -18.05 -7.67 -6.73
N SER A 82 -17.19 -7.67 -5.71
CA SER A 82 -17.61 -7.58 -4.31
C SER A 82 -18.33 -6.26 -4.01
N PHE A 83 -17.83 -5.12 -4.52
CA PHE A 83 -18.49 -3.82 -4.34
C PHE A 83 -19.82 -3.76 -5.09
N THR A 84 -19.92 -4.37 -6.27
CA THR A 84 -21.18 -4.46 -7.02
C THR A 84 -22.22 -5.27 -6.25
N GLU A 85 -21.84 -6.42 -5.68
CA GLU A 85 -22.74 -7.19 -4.82
C GLU A 85 -23.13 -6.43 -3.54
N ALA A 86 -22.22 -5.64 -2.99
CA ALA A 86 -22.53 -4.78 -1.83
C ALA A 86 -23.61 -3.74 -2.16
N LEU A 87 -23.55 -3.11 -3.34
CA LEU A 87 -24.56 -2.14 -3.82
C LEU A 87 -25.90 -2.80 -4.14
N ASN A 88 -25.90 -4.05 -4.57
CA ASN A 88 -27.11 -4.82 -4.87
C ASN A 88 -27.82 -5.35 -3.62
N CYS A 89 -27.23 -5.22 -2.43
CA CYS A 89 -27.88 -5.64 -1.19
C CYS A 89 -29.08 -4.75 -0.82
N ASP A 90 -30.07 -5.37 -0.17
CA ASP A 90 -31.21 -4.61 0.36
C ASP A 90 -30.78 -3.61 1.45
N LYS A 91 -31.37 -2.41 1.43
CA LYS A 91 -31.25 -1.39 2.49
C LYS A 91 -29.81 -0.89 2.76
N VAL A 92 -29.02 -0.71 1.71
CA VAL A 92 -27.74 0.00 1.81
C VAL A 92 -28.00 1.45 2.21
N SER A 93 -27.36 1.93 3.28
CA SER A 93 -27.51 3.33 3.70
C SER A 93 -26.84 4.27 2.69
N LYS A 94 -27.30 5.50 2.59
CA LYS A 94 -26.74 6.51 1.67
C LYS A 94 -25.23 6.70 1.90
N SER A 95 -24.77 6.75 3.15
CA SER A 95 -23.35 6.87 3.48
C SER A 95 -22.54 5.65 3.04
N LEU A 96 -23.06 4.43 3.27
CA LEU A 96 -22.39 3.21 2.85
C LEU A 96 -22.34 3.09 1.32
N CYS A 97 -23.40 3.52 0.62
CA CYS A 97 -23.45 3.56 -0.83
C CYS A 97 -22.36 4.48 -1.40
N LYS A 98 -22.22 5.72 -0.88
CA LYS A 98 -21.15 6.65 -1.26
C LYS A 98 -19.76 6.01 -1.12
N ASP A 99 -19.52 5.41 0.02
CA ASP A 99 -18.24 4.77 0.35
C ASP A 99 -17.94 3.58 -0.59
N ILE A 100 -18.94 2.71 -0.85
CA ILE A 100 -18.77 1.57 -1.78
C ILE A 100 -18.51 2.05 -3.21
N LEU A 101 -19.22 3.08 -3.70
CA LEU A 101 -18.99 3.67 -5.02
C LEU A 101 -17.55 4.19 -5.16
N SER A 102 -17.05 4.89 -4.14
CA SER A 102 -15.67 5.40 -4.15
C SER A 102 -14.62 4.28 -4.22
N TYR A 103 -14.83 3.19 -3.47
CA TYR A 103 -13.95 2.02 -3.54
C TYR A 103 -14.08 1.27 -4.87
N ARG A 104 -15.31 1.16 -5.43
CA ARG A 104 -15.51 0.49 -6.72
C ARG A 104 -14.85 1.25 -7.84
N ALA A 105 -15.05 2.56 -7.92
CA ALA A 105 -14.35 3.41 -8.88
C ALA A 105 -12.81 3.32 -8.75
N THR A 106 -12.30 3.20 -7.52
CA THR A 106 -10.86 2.98 -7.30
C THR A 106 -10.42 1.61 -7.85
N ALA A 107 -11.20 0.55 -7.64
CA ALA A 107 -10.89 -0.78 -8.16
C ALA A 107 -10.98 -0.85 -9.69
N GLU A 108 -11.97 -0.18 -10.28
CA GLU A 108 -12.15 -0.03 -11.71
C GLU A 108 -11.01 0.75 -12.36
N LEU A 109 -10.60 1.87 -11.76
CA LEU A 109 -9.42 2.63 -12.19
C LEU A 109 -8.16 1.76 -12.19
N LYS A 110 -7.93 0.98 -11.12
CA LYS A 110 -6.79 0.08 -11.00
C LYS A 110 -6.84 -1.11 -11.97
N SER A 111 -8.03 -1.55 -12.38
CA SER A 111 -8.22 -2.61 -13.37
C SER A 111 -8.24 -2.09 -14.83
N GLY A 112 -8.10 -0.78 -15.02
CA GLY A 112 -8.12 -0.16 -16.35
C GLY A 112 -9.52 0.04 -16.94
N LYS A 113 -10.59 -0.08 -16.14
CA LYS A 113 -11.99 0.16 -16.55
C LYS A 113 -12.36 1.62 -16.32
N TYR A 114 -11.73 2.50 -17.07
CA TYR A 114 -11.79 3.94 -16.79
C TYR A 114 -13.19 4.53 -17.00
N GLU A 115 -13.95 4.05 -18.00
CA GLU A 115 -15.32 4.49 -18.29
C GLU A 115 -16.27 4.08 -17.15
N ASP A 116 -16.14 2.87 -16.59
CA ASP A 116 -16.94 2.41 -15.46
C ASP A 116 -16.60 3.24 -14.21
N ALA A 117 -15.32 3.46 -13.94
CA ALA A 117 -14.85 4.31 -12.83
C ALA A 117 -15.39 5.75 -12.95
N MET A 118 -15.42 6.31 -14.15
CA MET A 118 -15.98 7.65 -14.38
C MET A 118 -17.49 7.67 -14.16
N ALA A 119 -18.23 6.62 -14.55
CA ALA A 119 -19.67 6.53 -14.28
C ALA A 119 -19.98 6.51 -12.77
N ASP A 120 -19.15 5.81 -11.98
CA ASP A 120 -19.27 5.85 -10.51
C ASP A 120 -18.93 7.23 -9.94
N CYS A 121 -17.91 7.91 -10.47
CA CYS A 121 -17.57 9.28 -10.09
C CYS A 121 -18.70 10.28 -10.42
N GLN A 122 -19.36 10.12 -11.57
CA GLN A 122 -20.55 10.92 -11.93
C GLN A 122 -21.68 10.67 -10.96
N THR A 123 -21.97 9.42 -10.62
CA THR A 123 -22.98 9.07 -9.60
C THR A 123 -22.67 9.70 -8.24
N LEU A 124 -21.37 9.72 -7.84
CA LEU A 124 -20.93 10.41 -6.62
C LEU A 124 -21.23 11.92 -6.69
N GLY A 125 -21.03 12.56 -7.83
CA GLY A 125 -21.33 13.98 -8.03
C GLY A 125 -22.81 14.32 -8.08
N GLU A 126 -23.65 13.43 -8.63
CA GLU A 126 -25.09 13.66 -8.80
C GLU A 126 -25.88 13.37 -7.53
N ASP A 127 -25.58 12.26 -6.84
CA ASP A 127 -26.40 11.74 -5.73
C ASP A 127 -25.85 12.11 -4.35
N PHE A 128 -24.60 12.57 -4.27
CA PHE A 128 -23.93 12.84 -2.99
C PHE A 128 -23.19 14.18 -3.01
N SER A 129 -22.87 14.67 -1.82
CA SER A 129 -21.97 15.82 -1.71
C SER A 129 -20.54 15.37 -1.98
N MET A 130 -19.88 16.01 -2.93
CA MET A 130 -18.47 15.82 -3.19
C MET A 130 -17.65 16.32 -2.00
N ASP A 131 -16.58 15.60 -1.70
CA ASP A 131 -15.54 15.96 -0.72
C ASP A 131 -14.17 15.89 -1.40
N ALA A 132 -13.12 16.26 -0.69
CA ALA A 132 -11.74 16.26 -1.22
C ALA A 132 -11.38 14.92 -1.85
N GLY A 133 -11.67 13.79 -1.18
CA GLY A 133 -11.40 12.44 -1.69
C GLY A 133 -12.19 12.10 -2.95
N SER A 134 -13.46 12.51 -3.03
CA SER A 134 -14.29 12.30 -4.22
C SER A 134 -13.78 13.11 -5.42
N TYR A 135 -13.42 14.37 -5.21
CA TYR A 135 -12.78 15.21 -6.24
C TYR A 135 -11.43 14.63 -6.68
N PHE A 136 -10.60 14.20 -5.72
CA PHE A 136 -9.31 13.60 -6.03
C PHE A 136 -9.45 12.34 -6.88
N LEU A 137 -10.37 11.43 -6.50
CA LEU A 137 -10.64 10.21 -7.27
C LEU A 137 -11.12 10.54 -8.69
N THR A 138 -12.07 11.48 -8.83
CA THR A 138 -12.56 11.91 -10.15
C THR A 138 -11.41 12.49 -10.98
N GLY A 139 -10.53 13.30 -10.37
CA GLY A 139 -9.34 13.82 -11.02
C GLY A 139 -8.40 12.73 -11.53
N LYS A 140 -8.17 11.69 -10.73
CA LYS A 140 -7.34 10.53 -11.13
C LYS A 140 -7.96 9.74 -12.29
N VAL A 141 -9.27 9.52 -12.25
CA VAL A 141 -9.98 8.83 -13.36
C VAL A 141 -9.91 9.66 -14.63
N ALA A 142 -10.20 10.97 -14.55
CA ALA A 142 -10.10 11.88 -15.70
C ALA A 142 -8.68 11.90 -16.28
N LEU A 143 -7.66 11.91 -15.41
CA LEU A 143 -6.25 11.87 -15.81
C LEU A 143 -5.90 10.54 -16.51
N ALA A 144 -6.44 9.41 -16.03
CA ALA A 144 -6.27 8.11 -16.67
C ALA A 144 -6.92 8.04 -18.06
N MET A 145 -8.00 8.77 -18.26
CA MET A 145 -8.72 8.93 -19.55
C MET A 145 -8.12 10.03 -20.44
N ASP A 146 -6.97 10.62 -20.07
CA ASP A 146 -6.31 11.74 -20.77
C ASP A 146 -7.20 13.01 -20.86
N SER A 147 -8.21 13.15 -19.99
CA SER A 147 -9.08 14.31 -19.84
C SER A 147 -8.43 15.37 -18.93
N TYR A 148 -7.33 15.98 -19.40
CA TYR A 148 -6.43 16.80 -18.57
C TYR A 148 -7.11 18.04 -17.96
N GLU A 149 -8.01 18.71 -18.66
CA GLU A 149 -8.74 19.88 -18.14
C GLU A 149 -9.68 19.49 -17.00
N GLU A 150 -10.39 18.38 -17.15
CA GLU A 150 -11.27 17.83 -16.12
C GLU A 150 -10.47 17.38 -14.89
N ALA A 151 -9.34 16.68 -15.10
CA ALA A 151 -8.43 16.29 -14.05
C ALA A 151 -7.94 17.51 -13.24
N ALA A 152 -7.45 18.55 -13.93
CA ALA A 152 -6.96 19.76 -13.30
C ALA A 152 -8.05 20.50 -12.51
N SER A 153 -9.29 20.53 -13.02
CA SER A 153 -10.44 21.12 -12.33
C SER A 153 -10.74 20.36 -11.03
N ASN A 154 -10.79 19.05 -11.09
CA ASN A 154 -11.09 18.20 -9.93
C ASN A 154 -9.96 18.22 -8.90
N PHE A 155 -8.70 18.15 -9.28
CA PHE A 155 -7.58 18.27 -8.32
C PHE A 155 -7.56 19.66 -7.65
N LYS A 156 -7.92 20.72 -8.37
CA LYS A 156 -8.05 22.05 -7.76
C LYS A 156 -9.16 22.09 -6.71
N GLN A 157 -10.30 21.44 -6.96
CA GLN A 157 -11.37 21.32 -5.96
C GLN A 157 -10.91 20.46 -4.77
N ALA A 158 -10.27 19.31 -5.02
CA ALA A 158 -9.74 18.44 -3.97
C ALA A 158 -8.81 19.20 -3.01
N TYR A 159 -7.83 19.91 -3.57
CA TYR A 159 -6.90 20.70 -2.76
C TYR A 159 -7.55 21.93 -2.13
N GLY A 160 -8.62 22.47 -2.73
CA GLY A 160 -9.40 23.55 -2.15
C GLY A 160 -10.21 23.15 -0.92
N GLU A 161 -10.70 21.92 -0.90
CA GLU A 161 -11.45 21.33 0.24
C GLU A 161 -10.50 20.81 1.33
N ASP A 162 -9.33 20.26 0.93
CA ASP A 162 -8.31 19.71 1.83
C ASP A 162 -6.92 20.15 1.37
N SER A 163 -6.42 21.26 1.92
CA SER A 163 -5.10 21.82 1.60
C SER A 163 -3.98 21.25 2.46
N THR A 164 -4.03 19.96 2.77
CA THR A 164 -2.99 19.26 3.53
C THR A 164 -1.76 18.95 2.66
N TYR A 165 -0.64 18.68 3.34
CA TYR A 165 0.58 18.20 2.67
C TYR A 165 0.34 16.87 1.97
N ASP A 166 -0.46 15.98 2.57
CA ASP A 166 -0.80 14.67 1.98
C ASP A 166 -1.55 14.82 0.66
N MET A 167 -2.61 15.65 0.63
CA MET A 167 -3.35 15.90 -0.60
C MET A 167 -2.46 16.51 -1.70
N ALA A 168 -1.55 17.41 -1.34
CA ALA A 168 -0.61 17.98 -2.31
C ALA A 168 0.32 16.93 -2.91
N ILE A 169 0.85 16.03 -2.08
CA ILE A 169 1.72 14.94 -2.50
C ILE A 169 0.95 13.93 -3.36
N GLU A 170 -0.25 13.53 -2.93
CA GLU A 170 -1.08 12.59 -3.71
C GLU A 170 -1.43 13.13 -5.10
N ILE A 171 -1.73 14.44 -5.21
CA ILE A 171 -1.98 15.08 -6.52
C ILE A 171 -0.69 15.12 -7.35
N TYR A 172 0.45 15.45 -6.73
CA TYR A 172 1.74 15.44 -7.42
C TYR A 172 2.06 14.06 -7.97
N GLU A 173 1.93 13.01 -7.16
CA GLU A 173 2.16 11.62 -7.59
C GLU A 173 1.22 11.20 -8.73
N ALA A 174 -0.05 11.62 -8.69
CA ALA A 174 -0.99 11.33 -9.76
C ALA A 174 -0.57 11.94 -11.10
N TYR A 175 -0.02 13.15 -11.09
CA TYR A 175 0.53 13.79 -12.28
C TYR A 175 1.86 13.18 -12.72
N LEU A 176 2.72 12.80 -11.75
CA LEU A 176 4.01 12.16 -12.02
C LEU A 176 3.84 10.81 -12.73
N ASP A 177 2.83 10.02 -12.35
CA ASP A 177 2.46 8.76 -13.03
C ASP A 177 2.13 8.94 -14.53
N LYS A 178 1.89 10.18 -14.96
CA LYS A 178 1.61 10.56 -16.36
C LYS A 178 2.71 11.42 -17.00
N ASP A 179 3.89 11.46 -16.39
CA ASP A 179 5.01 12.32 -16.83
C ASP A 179 4.66 13.83 -16.90
N MET A 180 3.69 14.27 -16.07
CA MET A 180 3.21 15.65 -15.98
C MET A 180 3.67 16.36 -14.71
N GLU A 181 4.92 16.21 -14.35
CA GLU A 181 5.52 16.69 -13.09
C GLU A 181 5.24 18.19 -12.83
N ALA A 182 5.35 19.05 -13.85
CA ALA A 182 5.16 20.50 -13.69
C ALA A 182 3.74 20.85 -13.20
N ASP A 183 2.72 20.09 -13.61
CA ASP A 183 1.33 20.30 -13.20
C ASP A 183 1.11 19.88 -11.73
N GLY A 184 1.84 18.88 -11.27
CA GLY A 184 1.82 18.42 -9.86
C GLY A 184 2.60 19.34 -8.93
N THR A 185 3.78 19.82 -9.35
CA THR A 185 4.70 20.62 -8.53
C THR A 185 4.03 21.86 -7.93
N ARG A 186 3.11 22.49 -8.64
CA ARG A 186 2.36 23.67 -8.11
C ARG A 186 1.59 23.39 -6.81
N TYR A 187 1.16 22.14 -6.57
CA TYR A 187 0.46 21.77 -5.34
C TYR A 187 1.47 21.61 -4.17
N LEU A 188 2.66 21.06 -4.47
CA LEU A 188 3.76 20.99 -3.50
C LEU A 188 4.21 22.40 -3.07
N GLU A 189 4.37 23.31 -4.04
CA GLU A 189 4.69 24.73 -3.77
C GLU A 189 3.59 25.42 -2.95
N ALA A 190 2.32 25.17 -3.28
CA ALA A 190 1.19 25.71 -2.53
C ALA A 190 1.17 25.21 -1.08
N ALA A 191 1.46 23.95 -0.82
CA ALA A 191 1.55 23.36 0.51
C ALA A 191 2.68 23.99 1.34
N LEU A 192 3.77 24.44 0.71
CA LEU A 192 4.89 25.09 1.36
C LEU A 192 4.68 26.60 1.61
N SER A 193 3.56 27.18 1.17
CA SER A 193 3.31 28.63 1.27
C SER A 193 3.21 29.17 2.70
N SER A 194 2.88 28.32 3.67
CA SER A 194 2.81 28.65 5.09
C SER A 194 4.07 28.22 5.82
N GLU A 195 4.43 28.96 6.89
CA GLU A 195 5.52 28.55 7.79
C GLU A 195 5.10 27.35 8.66
N ALA A 196 6.09 26.52 9.02
CA ALA A 196 5.86 25.40 9.92
C ALA A 196 5.50 25.88 11.33
N LYS A 197 4.47 25.29 11.94
CA LYS A 197 3.97 25.66 13.28
C LYS A 197 4.51 24.73 14.36
N ASP A 198 4.67 23.46 14.06
CA ASP A 198 5.06 22.44 15.02
C ASP A 198 6.00 21.37 14.41
N ALA A 199 6.27 20.30 15.16
CA ALA A 199 7.15 19.24 14.72
C ALA A 199 6.61 18.45 13.54
N GLN A 200 5.28 18.26 13.49
CA GLN A 200 4.65 17.53 12.39
C GLN A 200 4.67 18.38 11.12
N ASP A 201 4.35 19.66 11.18
CA ASP A 201 4.49 20.57 10.03
C ASP A 201 5.92 20.54 9.45
N HIS A 202 6.96 20.58 10.30
CA HIS A 202 8.34 20.45 9.83
C HIS A 202 8.60 19.09 9.16
N CYS A 203 8.07 18.00 9.71
CA CYS A 203 8.20 16.66 9.13
C CYS A 203 7.54 16.60 7.75
N ASP A 204 6.30 17.09 7.64
CA ASP A 204 5.53 17.07 6.40
C ASP A 204 6.14 17.98 5.33
N ARG A 205 6.62 19.18 5.69
CA ARG A 205 7.38 20.06 4.79
C ARG A 205 8.65 19.39 4.29
N GLY A 206 9.37 18.70 5.17
CA GLY A 206 10.55 17.93 4.81
C GLY A 206 10.22 16.83 3.79
N ARG A 207 9.06 16.17 3.94
CA ARG A 207 8.54 15.18 2.99
C ARG A 207 8.20 15.84 1.65
N VAL A 208 7.53 16.99 1.64
CA VAL A 208 7.24 17.75 0.41
C VAL A 208 8.53 18.13 -0.31
N TYR A 209 9.52 18.68 0.39
CA TYR A 209 10.82 18.99 -0.22
C TYR A 209 11.55 17.76 -0.77
N TYR A 210 11.38 16.57 -0.13
CA TYR A 210 11.90 15.32 -0.66
C TYR A 210 11.29 14.97 -2.03
N TYR A 211 9.97 15.11 -2.18
CA TYR A 211 9.30 14.90 -3.47
C TYR A 211 9.70 15.92 -4.54
N MET A 212 10.06 17.14 -4.14
CA MET A 212 10.63 18.16 -5.04
C MET A 212 12.14 17.95 -5.31
N GLU A 213 12.75 16.89 -4.80
CA GLU A 213 14.19 16.63 -4.86
C GLU A 213 15.06 17.75 -4.25
N ASP A 214 14.45 18.69 -3.51
CA ASP A 214 15.18 19.70 -2.74
C ASP A 214 15.66 19.12 -1.39
N TYR A 215 16.64 18.21 -1.50
CA TYR A 215 17.19 17.49 -0.35
C TYR A 215 17.84 18.43 0.69
N SER A 216 18.26 19.61 0.29
CA SER A 216 18.82 20.61 1.20
C SER A 216 17.77 21.16 2.16
N ASN A 217 16.63 21.60 1.63
CA ASN A 217 15.54 22.10 2.44
C ASN A 217 14.81 20.95 3.15
N ALA A 218 14.67 19.77 2.50
CA ALA A 218 14.15 18.56 3.15
C ALA A 218 14.91 18.25 4.44
N LYS A 219 16.24 18.16 4.37
CA LYS A 219 17.11 17.90 5.54
C LYS A 219 16.95 18.98 6.62
N LYS A 220 16.90 20.25 6.23
CA LYS A 220 16.73 21.36 7.19
C LYS A 220 15.42 21.22 7.97
N GLU A 221 14.31 21.03 7.30
CA GLU A 221 13.00 20.88 7.93
C GLU A 221 12.93 19.62 8.81
N LEU A 222 13.42 18.49 8.31
CA LEU A 222 13.42 17.22 9.06
C LEU A 222 14.30 17.28 10.31
N LEU A 223 15.45 17.98 10.27
CA LEU A 223 16.27 18.20 11.45
C LEU A 223 15.57 19.09 12.49
N GLU A 224 14.76 20.06 12.09
CA GLU A 224 13.93 20.81 13.03
C GLU A 224 12.82 19.94 13.64
N ALA A 225 12.22 19.04 12.86
CA ALA A 225 11.25 18.07 13.37
C ALA A 225 11.87 17.13 14.42
N THR A 226 13.07 16.59 14.17
CA THR A 226 13.76 15.70 15.12
C THR A 226 14.13 16.39 16.43
N LYS A 227 14.49 17.68 16.42
CA LYS A 227 14.74 18.47 17.64
C LYS A 227 13.50 18.62 18.52
N LYS A 228 12.33 18.41 17.96
CA LYS A 228 11.02 18.46 18.64
C LYS A 228 10.42 17.06 18.82
N ASP A 229 11.27 16.03 18.89
CA ASP A 229 10.93 14.63 19.17
C ASP A 229 10.03 13.94 18.12
N ASN A 230 9.98 14.45 16.88
CA ASN A 230 9.29 13.75 15.79
C ASN A 230 10.14 12.57 15.29
N THR A 231 9.74 11.36 15.64
CA THR A 231 10.48 10.14 15.26
C THR A 231 10.31 9.78 13.78
N GLU A 232 9.19 10.12 13.14
CA GLU A 232 8.97 9.88 11.71
C GLU A 232 9.99 10.63 10.84
N ALA A 233 10.39 11.81 11.27
CA ALA A 233 11.42 12.59 10.59
C ALA A 233 12.77 11.86 10.47
N LEU A 234 13.06 10.90 11.38
CA LEU A 234 14.28 10.07 11.27
C LEU A 234 14.20 9.13 10.06
N LEU A 235 13.03 8.54 9.78
CA LEU A 235 12.85 7.71 8.57
C LEU A 235 13.05 8.54 7.30
N LEU A 236 12.43 9.71 7.24
CA LEU A 236 12.53 10.61 6.09
C LEU A 236 13.95 11.15 5.91
N LEU A 237 14.67 11.47 7.00
CA LEU A 237 16.10 11.81 6.93
C LEU A 237 16.93 10.68 6.36
N GLY A 238 16.66 9.44 6.78
CA GLY A 238 17.30 8.26 6.20
C GLY A 238 17.10 8.18 4.68
N MET A 239 15.87 8.44 4.21
CA MET A 239 15.56 8.47 2.77
C MET A 239 16.29 9.61 2.06
N VAL A 240 16.31 10.82 2.63
CA VAL A 240 17.03 11.99 2.08
C VAL A 240 18.52 11.69 1.96
N TYR A 241 19.15 11.10 2.98
CA TYR A 241 20.57 10.74 2.94
C TYR A 241 20.84 9.65 1.88
N LEU A 242 19.98 8.62 1.76
CA LEU A 242 20.11 7.61 0.70
C LEU A 242 19.97 8.21 -0.69
N ALA A 243 19.06 9.16 -0.91
CA ALA A 243 18.91 9.85 -2.19
C ALA A 243 20.17 10.67 -2.55
N GLN A 244 20.90 11.13 -1.55
CA GLN A 244 22.21 11.82 -1.71
C GLN A 244 23.42 10.88 -1.70
N ASP A 245 23.21 9.55 -1.71
CA ASP A 245 24.24 8.51 -1.61
C ASP A 245 25.08 8.56 -0.31
N ASP A 246 24.55 9.22 0.72
CA ASP A 246 25.16 9.32 2.07
C ASP A 246 24.68 8.16 2.95
N VAL A 247 25.19 6.97 2.64
CA VAL A 247 24.75 5.73 3.28
C VAL A 247 25.03 5.70 4.78
N GLU A 248 26.15 6.28 5.22
CA GLU A 248 26.54 6.30 6.64
C GLU A 248 25.55 7.08 7.49
N ASN A 249 25.18 8.29 7.07
CA ASN A 249 24.18 9.09 7.77
C ASN A 249 22.77 8.45 7.66
N ALA A 250 22.41 7.86 6.53
CA ALA A 250 21.15 7.13 6.39
C ALA A 250 21.03 5.99 7.41
N GLN A 251 22.07 5.14 7.52
CA GLN A 251 22.12 4.07 8.52
C GLN A 251 21.99 4.61 9.96
N ALA A 252 22.66 5.73 10.26
CA ALA A 252 22.56 6.34 11.58
C ALA A 252 21.11 6.76 11.90
N MET A 253 20.39 7.34 10.94
CA MET A 253 18.99 7.74 11.13
C MET A 253 18.06 6.54 11.34
N TYR A 254 18.18 5.49 10.55
CA TYR A 254 17.36 4.29 10.72
C TYR A 254 17.64 3.57 12.04
N LYS A 255 18.91 3.51 12.49
CA LYS A 255 19.28 2.98 13.81
C LYS A 255 18.69 3.81 14.95
N GLN A 256 18.71 5.13 14.83
CA GLN A 256 18.08 6.03 15.83
C GLN A 256 16.56 5.81 15.84
N TYR A 257 15.92 5.68 14.68
CA TYR A 257 14.49 5.38 14.60
C TYR A 257 14.15 4.07 15.34
N ILE A 258 14.84 2.97 15.03
CA ILE A 258 14.62 1.67 15.69
C ILE A 258 14.87 1.80 17.22
N SER A 259 15.89 2.55 17.63
CA SER A 259 16.16 2.78 19.07
C SER A 259 15.03 3.54 19.76
N ALA A 260 14.33 4.41 19.05
CA ALA A 260 13.24 5.21 19.61
C ALA A 260 11.90 4.47 19.68
N VAL A 261 11.57 3.66 18.66
CA VAL A 261 10.26 3.02 18.52
C VAL A 261 10.26 1.51 18.81
N GLY A 262 11.43 0.89 18.92
CA GLY A 262 11.60 -0.56 19.00
C GLY A 262 11.71 -1.22 17.61
N ASP A 263 11.57 -2.53 17.56
CA ASP A 263 11.61 -3.28 16.30
C ASP A 263 10.52 -2.79 15.34
N SER A 264 10.93 -2.44 14.13
CA SER A 264 10.05 -1.84 13.12
C SER A 264 10.45 -2.26 11.73
N ALA A 265 9.48 -2.76 10.97
CA ALA A 265 9.64 -3.10 9.56
C ALA A 265 10.22 -1.95 8.74
N LYS A 266 9.72 -0.72 8.95
CA LYS A 266 10.21 0.50 8.26
C LYS A 266 11.69 0.76 8.54
N GLY A 267 12.09 0.67 9.81
CA GLY A 267 13.47 0.90 10.21
C GLY A 267 14.42 -0.17 9.64
N TYR A 268 14.05 -1.44 9.74
CA TYR A 268 14.84 -2.54 9.18
C TYR A 268 14.88 -2.53 7.66
N ASN A 269 13.79 -2.13 6.99
CA ASN A 269 13.78 -1.96 5.54
C ASN A 269 14.76 -0.85 5.11
N GLY A 270 14.79 0.27 5.84
CA GLY A 270 15.76 1.34 5.61
C GLY A 270 17.21 0.89 5.78
N LEU A 271 17.51 0.09 6.82
CA LEU A 271 18.85 -0.50 7.00
C LEU A 271 19.18 -1.47 5.87
N ALA A 272 18.26 -2.33 5.45
CA ALA A 272 18.44 -3.26 4.34
C ALA A 272 18.77 -2.52 3.03
N LEU A 273 18.09 -1.41 2.74
CA LEU A 273 18.39 -0.56 1.57
C LEU A 273 19.81 0.04 1.65
N CYS A 274 20.23 0.49 2.84
CA CYS A 274 21.60 0.97 3.07
C CYS A 274 22.63 -0.13 2.80
N ASP A 275 22.40 -1.34 3.30
CA ASP A 275 23.30 -2.47 3.15
C ASP A 275 23.35 -2.94 1.69
N ILE A 276 22.23 -2.98 0.97
CA ILE A 276 22.19 -3.24 -0.48
C ILE A 276 23.02 -2.20 -1.24
N ARG A 277 22.87 -0.93 -0.89
CA ARG A 277 23.62 0.17 -1.52
C ARG A 277 25.12 0.07 -1.26
N SER A 278 25.53 -0.40 -0.07
CA SER A 278 26.94 -0.63 0.30
C SER A 278 27.52 -1.93 -0.25
N GLY A 279 26.68 -2.83 -0.81
CA GLY A 279 27.09 -4.15 -1.28
C GLY A 279 27.22 -5.20 -0.18
N ASP A 280 26.75 -4.92 1.03
CA ASP A 280 26.68 -5.89 2.14
C ASP A 280 25.31 -6.61 2.12
N TYR A 281 25.19 -7.51 1.17
CA TYR A 281 23.92 -8.20 0.94
C TYR A 281 23.54 -9.19 2.05
N ASP A 282 24.54 -9.71 2.79
CA ASP A 282 24.27 -10.61 3.93
C ASP A 282 23.63 -9.84 5.09
N SER A 283 24.14 -8.65 5.42
CA SER A 283 23.52 -7.76 6.40
C SER A 283 22.13 -7.29 5.94
N ALA A 284 21.94 -7.02 4.65
CA ALA A 284 20.63 -6.67 4.10
C ALA A 284 19.59 -7.78 4.36
N LEU A 285 19.93 -9.04 4.04
CA LEU A 285 19.07 -10.20 4.28
C LEU A 285 18.77 -10.41 5.77
N ASP A 286 19.73 -10.17 6.67
CA ASP A 286 19.53 -10.22 8.12
C ASP A 286 18.55 -9.15 8.59
N ASN A 287 18.69 -7.90 8.11
CA ASN A 287 17.76 -6.81 8.42
C ASN A 287 16.35 -7.07 7.87
N ILE A 288 16.22 -7.61 6.65
CA ILE A 288 14.92 -8.01 6.09
C ILE A 288 14.26 -9.07 7.00
N THR A 289 15.00 -10.10 7.40
CA THR A 289 14.52 -11.14 8.31
C THR A 289 14.03 -10.57 9.64
N LYS A 290 14.70 -9.55 10.19
CA LYS A 290 14.28 -8.86 11.41
C LYS A 290 13.04 -8.01 11.24
N GLY A 291 12.86 -7.40 10.06
CA GLY A 291 11.71 -6.54 9.77
C GLY A 291 10.41 -7.31 9.52
N LEU A 292 10.48 -8.47 8.87
CA LEU A 292 9.29 -9.24 8.46
C LEU A 292 8.28 -9.55 9.57
N PRO A 293 8.68 -9.91 10.81
CA PRO A 293 7.72 -10.23 11.89
C PRO A 293 6.86 -9.04 12.34
N THR A 294 7.28 -7.80 12.09
CA THR A 294 6.58 -6.58 12.48
C THR A 294 5.91 -5.87 11.32
N ALA A 295 6.03 -6.43 10.11
CA ALA A 295 5.58 -5.81 8.88
C ALA A 295 4.06 -5.92 8.69
N ALA A 296 3.39 -4.79 8.42
CA ALA A 296 2.10 -4.79 7.75
C ALA A 296 2.26 -5.22 6.28
N THR A 297 1.16 -5.48 5.58
CA THR A 297 1.23 -6.06 4.21
C THR A 297 2.07 -5.21 3.25
N ASP A 298 1.91 -3.89 3.27
CA ASP A 298 2.64 -2.99 2.36
C ASP A 298 4.15 -2.95 2.70
N GLU A 299 4.48 -3.01 3.99
CA GLU A 299 5.87 -3.09 4.47
C GLU A 299 6.50 -4.45 4.15
N MET A 300 5.71 -5.54 4.28
CA MET A 300 6.11 -6.89 3.91
C MET A 300 6.42 -6.96 2.41
N GLN A 301 5.59 -6.35 1.58
CA GLN A 301 5.82 -6.26 0.14
C GLN A 301 7.17 -5.64 -0.19
N SER A 302 7.48 -4.51 0.44
CA SER A 302 8.77 -3.82 0.26
C SER A 302 9.96 -4.66 0.73
N LEU A 303 9.86 -5.29 1.91
CA LEU A 303 10.92 -6.14 2.45
C LEU A 303 11.18 -7.36 1.58
N LEU A 304 10.14 -8.06 1.15
CA LEU A 304 10.28 -9.26 0.30
C LEU A 304 10.80 -8.92 -1.10
N PHE A 305 10.45 -7.74 -1.64
CA PHE A 305 11.04 -7.30 -2.91
C PHE A 305 12.52 -6.98 -2.75
N ASN A 306 12.91 -6.34 -1.65
CA ASN A 306 14.32 -6.09 -1.34
C ASN A 306 15.11 -7.39 -1.09
N GLU A 307 14.46 -8.45 -0.57
CA GLU A 307 15.08 -9.79 -0.47
C GLU A 307 15.47 -10.33 -1.85
N ILE A 308 14.56 -10.21 -2.82
CA ILE A 308 14.83 -10.61 -4.22
C ILE A 308 16.03 -9.83 -4.76
N VAL A 309 16.03 -8.50 -4.61
CA VAL A 309 17.11 -7.62 -5.07
C VAL A 309 18.44 -7.98 -4.40
N ALA A 310 18.45 -8.29 -3.10
CA ALA A 310 19.67 -8.67 -2.39
C ALA A 310 20.28 -9.97 -2.95
N TYR A 311 19.48 -11.01 -3.21
CA TYR A 311 19.95 -12.25 -3.84
C TYR A 311 20.41 -12.03 -5.26
N GLU A 312 19.73 -11.20 -6.04
CA GLU A 312 20.12 -10.83 -7.39
C GLU A 312 21.50 -10.14 -7.41
N LYS A 313 21.70 -9.17 -6.54
CA LYS A 313 22.99 -8.45 -6.39
C LYS A 313 24.12 -9.36 -5.90
N LYS A 314 23.81 -10.40 -5.14
CA LYS A 314 24.75 -11.49 -4.78
C LYS A 314 25.06 -12.39 -5.97
N LEU A 315 24.39 -12.23 -7.11
CA LEU A 315 24.45 -13.12 -8.26
C LEU A 315 23.89 -14.53 -7.99
N ASP A 316 23.13 -14.70 -6.90
CA ASP A 316 22.39 -15.93 -6.61
C ASP A 316 21.01 -15.89 -7.30
N PHE A 317 21.05 -15.98 -8.62
CA PHE A 317 19.86 -15.90 -9.46
C PHE A 317 18.88 -17.06 -9.22
N ALA A 318 19.36 -18.21 -8.76
CA ALA A 318 18.50 -19.37 -8.47
C ALA A 318 17.62 -19.10 -7.25
N THR A 319 18.20 -18.57 -6.17
CA THR A 319 17.45 -18.18 -4.97
C THR A 319 16.55 -16.97 -5.27
N ALA A 320 17.05 -15.96 -5.99
CA ALA A 320 16.25 -14.80 -6.40
C ALA A 320 15.01 -15.23 -7.20
N LEU A 321 15.16 -16.18 -8.13
CA LEU A 321 14.03 -16.72 -8.90
C LEU A 321 13.01 -17.44 -8.02
N THR A 322 13.45 -18.20 -7.04
CA THR A 322 12.54 -18.84 -6.06
C THR A 322 11.78 -17.77 -5.26
N LYS A 323 12.49 -16.77 -4.75
CA LYS A 323 11.90 -15.67 -3.95
C LYS A 323 10.89 -14.84 -4.74
N VAL A 324 11.16 -14.50 -6.00
CA VAL A 324 10.19 -13.77 -6.82
C VAL A 324 8.96 -14.62 -7.17
N GLN A 325 9.08 -15.94 -7.23
CA GLN A 325 7.93 -16.83 -7.40
C GLN A 325 7.05 -16.83 -6.14
N GLU A 326 7.66 -16.99 -4.95
CA GLU A 326 6.97 -16.89 -3.66
C GLU A 326 6.28 -15.52 -3.50
N TYR A 327 6.97 -14.44 -3.88
CA TYR A 327 6.43 -13.08 -3.85
C TYR A 327 5.19 -12.92 -4.75
N ILE A 328 5.23 -13.42 -6.00
CA ILE A 328 4.10 -13.31 -6.94
C ILE A 328 2.89 -14.15 -6.48
N GLU A 329 3.09 -15.23 -5.72
CA GLU A 329 1.96 -15.96 -5.12
C GLU A 329 1.22 -15.11 -4.08
N MET A 330 1.91 -14.23 -3.39
CA MET A 330 1.32 -13.29 -2.42
C MET A 330 0.79 -12.01 -3.08
N PHE A 331 1.49 -11.49 -4.08
CA PHE A 331 1.20 -10.24 -4.79
C PHE A 331 1.09 -10.48 -6.30
N PRO A 332 0.03 -11.17 -6.76
CA PRO A 332 -0.07 -11.66 -8.14
C PRO A 332 -0.20 -10.56 -9.20
N GLU A 333 -0.58 -9.34 -8.80
CA GLU A 333 -0.76 -8.23 -9.74
C GLU A 333 0.46 -7.30 -9.83
N ASP A 334 1.52 -7.56 -9.05
CA ASP A 334 2.75 -6.78 -9.14
C ASP A 334 3.45 -7.00 -10.50
N SER A 335 3.36 -5.99 -11.36
CA SER A 335 3.93 -6.03 -12.71
C SER A 335 5.46 -5.97 -12.70
N ALA A 336 6.06 -5.32 -11.69
CA ALA A 336 7.51 -5.22 -11.54
C ALA A 336 8.07 -6.61 -11.19
N ALA A 337 7.45 -7.32 -10.25
CA ALA A 337 7.84 -8.68 -9.90
C ALA A 337 7.64 -9.67 -11.07
N LYS A 338 6.58 -9.51 -11.87
CA LYS A 338 6.39 -10.31 -13.09
C LYS A 338 7.52 -10.11 -14.11
N LYS A 339 7.98 -8.86 -14.29
CA LYS A 339 9.12 -8.53 -15.17
C LYS A 339 10.42 -9.09 -14.59
N GLU A 340 10.64 -8.93 -13.29
CA GLU A 340 11.82 -9.44 -12.58
C GLU A 340 11.93 -10.97 -12.70
N ARG A 341 10.82 -11.69 -12.49
CA ARG A 341 10.78 -13.15 -12.72
C ARG A 341 11.17 -13.53 -14.15
N ALA A 342 10.68 -12.78 -15.14
CA ALA A 342 11.05 -13.03 -16.54
C ALA A 342 12.55 -12.84 -16.78
N PHE A 343 13.13 -11.79 -16.20
CA PHE A 343 14.57 -11.53 -16.26
C PHE A 343 15.37 -12.66 -15.58
N LEU A 344 15.04 -13.02 -14.34
CA LEU A 344 15.75 -14.05 -13.57
C LEU A 344 15.70 -15.44 -14.26
N LYS A 345 14.59 -15.77 -14.92
CA LYS A 345 14.50 -16.99 -15.75
C LYS A 345 15.56 -17.03 -16.85
N THR A 346 15.89 -15.89 -17.47
CA THR A 346 16.94 -15.86 -18.51
C THR A 346 18.34 -16.11 -17.94
N ARG A 347 18.58 -15.77 -16.68
CA ARG A 347 19.86 -15.96 -16.00
C ARG A 347 20.06 -17.38 -15.52
N THR A 348 19.00 -18.04 -15.08
CA THR A 348 19.03 -19.43 -14.60
C THR A 348 18.99 -20.46 -15.73
N SER A 349 18.44 -20.10 -16.92
CA SER A 349 18.37 -21.00 -18.07
C SER A 349 19.68 -21.13 -18.86
N SER A 350 20.68 -20.30 -18.59
CA SER A 350 21.98 -20.28 -19.29
C SER A 350 23.06 -21.12 -18.60
N GLU A 351 22.75 -21.79 -17.49
CA GLU A 351 23.68 -22.66 -16.75
C GLU A 351 23.45 -24.17 -17.04
N GLY A 352 22.71 -24.50 -18.11
CA GLY A 352 22.39 -25.87 -18.56
C GLY A 352 23.06 -26.25 -19.88
#